data_893a7097ada0721c68d56f9e921652ef
#
_entry.id   893a7097ada0721c68d56f9e921652ef
#
_cell.length_a   1.000
_cell.length_b   1.000
_cell.length_c   1.000
_cell.angle_alpha   90.00
_cell.angle_beta   90.00
_cell.angle_gamma   90.00
#
_symmetry.space_group_name_H-M   'P 1'
#
loop_
_entity.id
_entity.type
_entity.pdbx_description
1 polymer ?
#
loop_
_entity_poly.entity_id
_entity_poly.type
_entity_poly.pdbx_seq_one_letter_code
_entity_poly.pdbx_strand_id
1 'polypeptide(L)' 'IKIENKKMQVLNDLPTQGVYRKGDVIWNANPTPTGYVGWVCIMDGTPGEWKPFGQIGA' A
#
# COMPACT_ATOMS: atom_id res chain seq x y z
N ILE A 1 -0.89 2.23 -12.48
CA ILE A 1 0.38 2.82 -12.98
C ILE A 1 1.57 2.00 -12.51
N LYS A 2 2.57 1.94 -13.32
CA LYS A 2 3.76 1.14 -13.05
C LYS A 2 5.00 2.01 -13.22
N ILE A 3 5.84 2.07 -12.18
CA ILE A 3 7.05 2.88 -12.19
C ILE A 3 8.22 1.98 -11.83
N GLU A 4 9.19 1.84 -12.74
CA GLU A 4 10.42 1.08 -12.52
C GLU A 4 10.15 -0.30 -11.92
N ASN A 5 9.21 -1.04 -12.52
CA ASN A 5 8.82 -2.38 -12.07
C ASN A 5 8.12 -2.41 -10.71
N LYS A 6 7.69 -1.25 -10.22
CA LYS A 6 6.92 -1.17 -9.00
C LYS A 6 5.44 -1.10 -9.32
N LYS A 7 4.61 -1.62 -8.44
CA LYS A 7 3.16 -1.54 -8.58
C LYS A 7 2.61 -0.35 -7.79
N MET A 8 1.56 0.21 -8.31
CA MET A 8 0.78 1.23 -7.62
C MET A 8 -0.68 0.89 -7.78
N GLN A 9 -1.40 0.78 -6.69
CA GLN A 9 -2.82 0.42 -6.71
C GLN A 9 -3.59 1.31 -5.75
N VAL A 10 -4.91 1.32 -5.92
CA VAL A 10 -5.82 2.00 -4.99
C VAL A 10 -6.77 0.95 -4.46
N LEU A 11 -6.73 0.71 -3.15
CA LEU A 11 -7.56 -0.30 -2.50
C LEU A 11 -8.13 0.25 -1.20
N ASN A 12 -9.24 -0.33 -0.76
CA ASN A 12 -9.84 0.05 0.52
C ASN A 12 -9.09 -0.52 1.71
N ASP A 13 -8.29 -1.56 1.49
CA ASP A 13 -7.58 -2.24 2.55
C ASP A 13 -6.39 -2.97 1.96
N LEU A 14 -5.56 -3.55 2.83
CA LEU A 14 -4.41 -4.30 2.39
C LEU A 14 -4.83 -5.56 1.61
N PRO A 15 -4.04 -5.96 0.61
CA PRO A 15 -4.35 -7.17 -0.14
C PRO A 15 -4.17 -8.40 0.75
N THR A 16 -5.00 -9.42 0.49
CA THR A 16 -4.88 -10.70 1.18
C THR A 16 -4.34 -11.77 0.25
N GLN A 17 -4.11 -11.43 -1.00
CA GLN A 17 -3.57 -12.35 -1.99
C GLN A 17 -2.91 -11.56 -3.11
N GLY A 18 -2.14 -12.24 -3.94
CA GLY A 18 -1.43 -11.62 -5.04
C GLY A 18 0.06 -11.50 -4.72
N VAL A 19 0.87 -11.35 -5.75
CA VAL A 19 2.32 -11.27 -5.61
C VAL A 19 2.75 -9.80 -5.58
N TYR A 20 3.46 -9.43 -4.53
CA TYR A 20 3.95 -8.05 -4.38
C TYR A 20 5.43 -8.06 -4.06
N ARG A 21 6.08 -6.96 -4.35
CA ARG A 21 7.52 -6.80 -4.13
C ARG A 21 7.78 -5.61 -3.25
N LYS A 22 8.91 -5.65 -2.57
CA LYS A 22 9.36 -4.54 -1.74
C LYS A 22 9.36 -3.24 -2.54
N GLY A 23 8.72 -2.23 -2.00
CA GLY A 23 8.59 -0.93 -2.65
C GLY A 23 7.27 -0.71 -3.39
N ASP A 24 6.44 -1.75 -3.52
CA ASP A 24 5.11 -1.58 -4.08
C ASP A 24 4.28 -0.73 -3.14
N VAL A 25 3.37 0.05 -3.70
CA VAL A 25 2.55 1.00 -2.93
C VAL A 25 1.09 0.78 -3.21
N ILE A 26 0.28 0.82 -2.15
CA ILE A 26 -1.18 0.79 -2.26
C ILE A 26 -1.71 2.08 -1.65
N TRP A 27 -2.43 2.84 -2.46
CA TRP A 27 -3.08 4.06 -1.98
C TRP A 27 -4.41 3.72 -1.35
N ASN A 28 -4.70 4.34 -0.21
CA ASN A 28 -5.97 4.13 0.48
C ASN A 28 -7.09 4.79 -0.31
N ALA A 29 -8.07 3.98 -0.75
CA ALA A 29 -9.20 4.50 -1.53
C ALA A 29 -10.17 5.31 -0.69
N ASN A 30 -10.11 5.19 0.63
CA ASN A 30 -11.01 5.88 1.54
C ASN A 30 -10.25 6.46 2.73
N PRO A 31 -9.39 7.47 2.49
CA PRO A 31 -8.62 8.06 3.58
C PRO A 31 -9.55 8.76 4.57
N THR A 32 -9.23 8.62 5.86
CA THR A 32 -10.03 9.20 6.94
C THR A 32 -9.12 10.04 7.84
N PRO A 33 -9.70 11.01 8.59
CA PRO A 33 -8.90 11.77 9.55
C PRO A 33 -8.18 10.83 10.52
N THR A 34 -6.94 11.12 10.84
CA THR A 34 -6.06 10.32 11.68
C THR A 34 -5.70 8.94 11.11
N GLY A 35 -6.13 8.66 9.89
CA GLY A 35 -5.75 7.44 9.18
C GLY A 35 -4.48 7.62 8.38
N TYR A 36 -4.36 6.90 7.28
CA TYR A 36 -3.15 6.93 6.44
C TYR A 36 -3.53 7.07 4.98
N VAL A 37 -2.63 7.67 4.19
CA VAL A 37 -2.86 7.81 2.75
C VAL A 37 -2.62 6.50 2.00
N GLY A 38 -1.85 5.58 2.58
CA GLY A 38 -1.58 4.32 1.90
C GLY A 38 -0.65 3.41 2.69
N TRP A 39 -0.20 2.38 2.01
CA TRP A 39 0.70 1.38 2.59
C TRP A 39 1.83 1.08 1.61
N VAL A 40 2.98 0.73 2.14
CA VAL A 40 4.15 0.35 1.34
C VAL A 40 4.54 -1.08 1.68
N CYS A 41 4.89 -1.85 0.66
CA CYS A 41 5.36 -3.22 0.85
C CYS A 41 6.83 -3.18 1.26
N ILE A 42 7.14 -3.75 2.41
CA ILE A 42 8.51 -3.75 2.93
C ILE A 42 9.19 -5.12 2.79
N MET A 43 8.45 -6.12 2.36
CA MET A 43 8.99 -7.45 2.18
C MET A 43 8.23 -8.20 1.09
N ASP A 44 8.95 -8.74 0.13
CA ASP A 44 8.34 -9.51 -0.96
C ASP A 44 7.50 -10.65 -0.40
N GLY A 45 6.43 -10.97 -1.08
CA GLY A 45 5.61 -12.09 -0.68
C GLY A 45 4.28 -12.13 -1.39
N THR A 46 3.42 -12.99 -0.90
CA THR A 46 2.08 -13.22 -1.44
C THR A 46 1.09 -13.20 -0.28
N PRO A 47 0.66 -12.04 0.16
CA PRO A 47 0.84 -10.69 -0.42
C PRO A 47 2.00 -9.88 0.16
N GLY A 48 2.91 -10.47 0.94
CA GLY A 48 4.03 -9.75 1.49
C GLY A 48 3.68 -9.04 2.81
N GLU A 49 4.60 -8.22 3.28
CA GLU A 49 4.41 -7.48 4.52
C GLU A 49 4.30 -6.00 4.21
N TRP A 50 3.32 -5.34 4.81
CA TRP A 50 2.96 -3.96 4.52
C TRP A 50 2.97 -3.09 5.76
N LYS A 51 3.35 -1.83 5.59
CA LYS A 51 3.31 -0.84 6.66
C LYS A 51 2.57 0.40 6.16
N PRO A 52 1.76 1.04 7.01
CA PRO A 52 1.08 2.27 6.62
C PRO A 52 2.06 3.44 6.54
N PHE A 53 1.74 4.41 5.70
CA PHE A 53 2.55 5.63 5.61
C PHE A 53 1.66 6.83 5.34
N GLY A 54 2.20 8.02 5.57
CA GLY A 54 1.48 9.25 5.28
C GLY A 54 0.31 9.47 6.21
N GLN A 55 0.57 9.65 7.50
CA GLN A 55 -0.51 9.88 8.46
C GLN A 55 -1.28 11.15 8.14
N ILE A 56 -2.60 11.05 8.13
CA ILE A 56 -3.49 12.16 7.83
C ILE A 56 -3.81 12.88 9.15
N GLY A 57 -3.78 14.19 9.11
CA GLY A 57 -4.14 14.99 10.27
C GLY A 57 -5.61 14.86 10.66
N ALA A 58 -5.93 15.25 11.85
CA ALA A 58 -7.29 15.18 12.36
C ALA A 58 -8.21 16.21 11.67
#